data_542e42c0e71ff8da1327317c11c493d1
#
_entry.id   542e42c0e71ff8da1327317c11c493d1
#
_cell.length_a   1.000
_cell.length_b   1.000
_cell.length_c   1.000
_cell.angle_alpha   90.00
_cell.angle_beta   90.00
_cell.angle_gamma   90.00
#
_symmetry.space_group_name_H-M   'P 1'
#
loop_
_entity.id
_entity.type
_entity.pdbx_description
1 polymer ?
#
loop_
_entity_poly.entity_id
_entity_poly.type
_entity_poly.pdbx_seq_one_letter_code
_entity_poly.pdbx_strand_id
1 'polypeptide(L)'
;MLLFINTREPQELSEVREKYRTLREHIKETNNQEFKMLRKEIPITAHRYTNGYIGYNVNKGKSIGICIDGEPNEIFHVLLHELAHCTVDEYSHSKEFWKKFSELKTICVSLGIYQEIPQRTEFCGKHVQDK
;
A
#
# COMPACT_ATOMS: atom_id res chain seq x y z
N MET A 1 -29.06 -14.40 -8.26
CA MET A 1 -28.68 -14.73 -6.89
C MET A 1 -27.26 -15.20 -6.80
N LEU A 2 -26.91 -16.18 -7.58
CA LEU A 2 -25.56 -16.74 -7.54
C LEU A 2 -24.50 -15.78 -8.05
N LEU A 3 -24.91 -14.72 -8.67
CA LEU A 3 -23.99 -13.71 -9.21
C LEU A 3 -23.05 -13.14 -8.16
N PHE A 4 -23.48 -13.08 -6.92
CA PHE A 4 -22.69 -12.48 -5.86
C PHE A 4 -21.41 -13.23 -5.59
N ILE A 5 -21.37 -14.51 -5.90
CA ILE A 5 -20.18 -15.31 -5.69
C ILE A 5 -19.04 -14.82 -6.54
N ASN A 6 -19.35 -14.42 -7.77
CA ASN A 6 -18.33 -14.02 -8.74
C ASN A 6 -17.76 -12.63 -8.49
N THR A 7 -18.39 -11.86 -7.60
CA THR A 7 -17.92 -10.51 -7.29
C THR A 7 -17.11 -10.45 -6.00
N ARG A 8 -16.93 -11.59 -5.34
CA ARG A 8 -16.17 -11.61 -4.09
C ARG A 8 -14.71 -11.37 -4.38
N GLU A 9 -14.15 -10.39 -3.70
CA GLU A 9 -12.72 -10.11 -3.91
C GLU A 9 -11.86 -11.13 -3.15
N PRO A 10 -10.61 -11.35 -3.61
CA PRO A 10 -9.69 -12.27 -2.96
C PRO A 10 -9.43 -11.88 -1.51
N GLN A 11 -9.18 -12.89 -0.67
CA GLN A 11 -8.92 -12.71 0.75
C GLN A 11 -7.75 -11.77 1.00
N GLU A 12 -6.68 -11.92 0.23
CA GLU A 12 -5.48 -11.10 0.37
C GLU A 12 -5.80 -9.62 0.19
N LEU A 13 -6.63 -9.30 -0.80
CA LEU A 13 -6.99 -7.92 -1.06
C LEU A 13 -7.89 -7.37 0.05
N SER A 14 -8.82 -8.18 0.55
CA SER A 14 -9.69 -7.79 1.67
C SER A 14 -8.86 -7.44 2.90
N GLU A 15 -7.85 -8.25 3.20
CA GLU A 15 -6.97 -7.97 4.34
C GLU A 15 -6.19 -6.68 4.15
N VAL A 16 -5.68 -6.44 2.94
CA VAL A 16 -4.95 -5.21 2.65
C VAL A 16 -5.88 -4.00 2.78
N ARG A 17 -7.12 -4.10 2.32
CA ARG A 17 -8.09 -3.00 2.46
C ARG A 17 -8.39 -2.69 3.92
N GLU A 18 -8.47 -3.72 4.78
CA GLU A 18 -8.68 -3.53 6.21
C GLU A 18 -7.49 -2.82 6.85
N LYS A 19 -6.28 -3.22 6.50
CA LYS A 19 -5.06 -2.57 6.99
C LYS A 19 -5.03 -1.11 6.55
N TYR A 20 -5.38 -0.85 5.31
CA TYR A 20 -5.40 0.50 4.77
C TYR A 20 -6.45 1.36 5.49
N ARG A 21 -7.61 0.79 5.77
CA ARG A 21 -8.64 1.51 6.52
C ARG A 21 -8.15 1.87 7.92
N THR A 22 -7.49 0.93 8.59
CA THR A 22 -6.92 1.17 9.91
C THR A 22 -5.91 2.32 9.89
N LEU A 23 -5.05 2.35 8.86
CA LEU A 23 -4.08 3.44 8.72
C LEU A 23 -4.80 4.78 8.53
N ARG A 24 -5.80 4.85 7.65
CA ARG A 24 -6.53 6.09 7.42
C ARG A 24 -7.23 6.59 8.67
N GLU A 25 -7.85 5.68 9.42
CA GLU A 25 -8.53 6.04 10.66
C GLU A 25 -7.55 6.58 11.68
N HIS A 26 -6.37 5.97 11.80
CA HIS A 26 -5.33 6.44 12.70
C HIS A 26 -4.88 7.86 12.33
N ILE A 27 -4.67 8.12 11.04
CA ILE A 27 -4.26 9.45 10.58
C ILE A 27 -5.32 10.49 10.94
N LYS A 28 -6.59 10.14 10.77
CA LYS A 28 -7.71 11.04 11.15
C LYS A 28 -7.77 11.28 12.66
N GLU A 29 -7.72 10.21 13.43
CA GLU A 29 -7.86 10.30 14.89
C GLU A 29 -6.73 11.06 15.55
N THR A 30 -5.52 10.90 15.04
CA THR A 30 -4.35 11.61 15.56
C THR A 30 -4.17 12.99 14.95
N ASN A 31 -5.02 13.36 14.00
CA ASN A 31 -4.91 14.62 13.26
C ASN A 31 -3.50 14.83 12.72
N ASN A 32 -2.94 13.77 12.13
CA ASN A 32 -1.57 13.78 11.61
C ASN A 32 -1.48 14.71 10.41
N GLN A 33 -0.82 15.86 10.60
CA GLN A 33 -0.72 16.88 9.55
C GLN A 33 0.24 16.48 8.44
N GLU A 34 1.26 15.70 8.77
CA GLU A 34 2.24 15.27 7.79
C GLU A 34 1.61 14.37 6.73
N PHE A 35 0.64 13.55 7.11
CA PHE A 35 -0.01 12.60 6.21
C PHE A 35 -1.48 12.93 5.99
N LYS A 36 -1.88 14.19 6.18
CA LYS A 36 -3.29 14.58 6.04
C LYS A 36 -3.87 14.26 4.67
N MET A 37 -3.05 14.28 3.62
CA MET A 37 -3.52 13.95 2.27
C MET A 37 -3.92 12.49 2.13
N LEU A 38 -3.53 11.63 3.06
CA LEU A 38 -3.88 10.21 3.05
C LEU A 38 -5.14 9.90 3.84
N ARG A 39 -5.81 10.91 4.40
CA ARG A 39 -7.07 10.67 5.13
C ARG A 39 -8.18 10.19 4.20
N LYS A 40 -8.15 10.62 2.95
CA LYS A 40 -9.13 10.22 1.96
C LYS A 40 -8.70 8.94 1.29
N GLU A 41 -9.63 8.03 1.11
CA GLU A 41 -9.34 6.75 0.47
C GLU A 41 -8.98 6.94 -1.01
N ILE A 42 -7.85 6.37 -1.41
CA ILE A 42 -7.41 6.32 -2.79
C ILE A 42 -7.89 5.00 -3.36
N PRO A 43 -8.60 4.99 -4.50
CA PRO A 43 -9.06 3.74 -5.11
C PRO A 43 -7.90 2.82 -5.44
N ILE A 44 -8.06 1.54 -5.16
CA ILE A 44 -7.05 0.52 -5.42
C ILE A 44 -7.57 -0.41 -6.52
N THR A 45 -6.75 -0.60 -7.55
CA THR A 45 -7.01 -1.56 -8.61
C THR A 45 -6.07 -2.75 -8.42
N ALA A 46 -6.65 -3.94 -8.29
CA ALA A 46 -5.87 -5.16 -8.10
C ALA A 46 -5.46 -5.75 -9.45
N HIS A 47 -4.23 -6.21 -9.54
CA HIS A 47 -3.67 -6.84 -10.73
C HIS A 47 -3.06 -8.18 -10.38
N ARG A 48 -2.99 -9.06 -11.37
CA ARG A 48 -2.29 -10.32 -11.23
C ARG A 48 -0.86 -10.20 -11.75
N TYR A 49 -0.04 -11.15 -11.37
CA TYR A 49 1.37 -11.24 -11.75
C TYR A 49 1.62 -11.03 -13.24
N THR A 50 0.73 -11.56 -14.08
CA THR A 50 0.89 -11.51 -15.53
C THR A 50 0.92 -10.11 -16.10
N ASN A 51 0.54 -9.11 -15.32
CA ASN A 51 0.50 -7.73 -15.78
C ASN A 51 1.88 -7.06 -15.78
N GLY A 52 2.87 -7.64 -15.12
CA GLY A 52 4.24 -7.13 -15.14
C GLY A 52 4.54 -6.01 -14.17
N TYR A 53 3.55 -5.53 -13.43
CA TYR A 53 3.74 -4.46 -12.44
C TYR A 53 3.56 -5.00 -11.05
N ILE A 54 4.32 -4.47 -10.08
CA ILE A 54 4.06 -4.76 -8.67
C ILE A 54 3.21 -3.66 -8.04
N GLY A 55 3.36 -2.42 -8.53
CA GLY A 55 2.54 -1.31 -8.08
C GLY A 55 2.78 -0.09 -8.94
N TYR A 56 1.80 0.80 -8.99
CA TYR A 56 1.94 2.06 -9.70
C TYR A 56 0.91 3.07 -9.18
N ASN A 57 1.15 4.33 -9.49
CA ASN A 57 0.28 5.44 -9.11
C ASN A 57 -0.25 6.12 -10.38
N VAL A 58 -1.51 6.50 -10.37
CA VAL A 58 -2.08 7.29 -11.44
C VAL A 58 -2.30 8.70 -10.89
N ASN A 59 -1.62 9.68 -11.49
CA ASN A 59 -1.76 11.09 -11.12
C ASN A 59 -1.66 11.35 -9.62
N LYS A 60 -0.69 10.69 -8.96
CA LYS A 60 -0.39 10.87 -7.54
C LYS A 60 -1.62 10.81 -6.65
N GLY A 61 -2.26 9.69 -6.64
CA GLY A 61 -3.37 9.46 -5.72
C GLY A 61 -4.75 9.49 -6.35
N LYS A 62 -4.84 9.60 -7.67
CA LYS A 62 -6.12 9.40 -8.32
C LYS A 62 -6.54 7.94 -8.22
N SER A 63 -5.59 7.03 -8.42
CA SER A 63 -5.77 5.61 -8.17
C SER A 63 -4.41 4.94 -8.03
N ILE A 64 -4.40 3.78 -7.36
CA ILE A 64 -3.20 2.99 -7.16
C ILE A 64 -3.48 1.58 -7.69
N GLY A 65 -2.57 1.07 -8.52
CA GLY A 65 -2.62 -0.33 -8.95
C GLY A 65 -1.61 -1.14 -8.17
N ILE A 66 -1.98 -2.33 -7.74
CA ILE A 66 -1.07 -3.23 -7.03
C ILE A 66 -1.27 -4.66 -7.49
N CYS A 67 -0.17 -5.41 -7.54
CA CYS A 67 -0.22 -6.85 -7.75
C CYS A 67 -0.64 -7.51 -6.44
N ILE A 68 -1.56 -8.47 -6.51
CA ILE A 68 -2.07 -9.14 -5.31
C ILE A 68 -1.67 -10.62 -5.25
N ASP A 69 -0.70 -11.04 -6.05
CA ASP A 69 -0.23 -12.43 -6.05
C ASP A 69 0.91 -12.61 -5.04
N GLY A 70 0.60 -12.45 -3.77
CA GLY A 70 1.57 -12.61 -2.69
C GLY A 70 0.86 -12.57 -1.35
N GLU A 71 1.63 -12.52 -0.28
CA GLU A 71 1.08 -12.43 1.06
C GLU A 71 0.58 -11.02 1.34
N PRO A 72 -0.46 -10.87 2.18
CA PRO A 72 -0.99 -9.53 2.49
C PRO A 72 0.06 -8.54 2.97
N ASN A 73 1.04 -8.99 3.76
CA ASN A 73 2.09 -8.09 4.26
C ASN A 73 2.95 -7.53 3.12
N GLU A 74 3.26 -8.37 2.12
CA GLU A 74 4.04 -7.93 0.95
C GLU A 74 3.24 -6.98 0.08
N ILE A 75 1.95 -7.29 -0.12
CA ILE A 75 1.06 -6.42 -0.87
C ILE A 75 0.96 -5.06 -0.17
N PHE A 76 0.82 -5.08 1.15
CA PHE A 76 0.72 -3.85 1.93
C PHE A 76 2.02 -3.04 1.86
N HIS A 77 3.18 -3.69 1.82
CA HIS A 77 4.46 -3.01 1.61
C HIS A 77 4.42 -2.18 0.33
N VAL A 78 3.93 -2.77 -0.76
CA VAL A 78 3.84 -2.07 -2.04
C VAL A 78 2.83 -0.93 -1.96
N LEU A 79 1.71 -1.15 -1.29
CA LEU A 79 0.72 -0.08 -1.11
C LEU A 79 1.33 1.10 -0.34
N LEU A 80 2.08 0.84 0.73
CA LEU A 80 2.74 1.91 1.49
C LEU A 80 3.74 2.67 0.63
N HIS A 81 4.46 1.96 -0.25
CA HIS A 81 5.38 2.58 -1.20
C HIS A 81 4.63 3.57 -2.11
N GLU A 82 3.48 3.14 -2.66
CA GLU A 82 2.70 4.00 -3.54
C GLU A 82 2.06 5.15 -2.77
N LEU A 83 1.62 4.93 -1.53
CA LEU A 83 1.08 6.00 -0.70
C LEU A 83 2.17 7.04 -0.39
N ALA A 84 3.41 6.60 -0.17
CA ALA A 84 4.50 7.53 0.06
C ALA A 84 4.72 8.45 -1.14
N HIS A 85 4.58 7.92 -2.36
CA HIS A 85 4.66 8.76 -3.56
C HIS A 85 3.60 9.86 -3.56
N CYS A 86 2.45 9.63 -2.96
CA CYS A 86 1.38 10.62 -2.89
C CYS A 86 1.70 11.77 -1.92
N THR A 87 2.71 11.62 -1.07
CA THR A 87 3.03 12.62 -0.05
C THR A 87 4.15 13.57 -0.46
N VAL A 88 4.75 13.39 -1.62
CA VAL A 88 5.84 14.23 -2.11
C VAL A 88 5.50 14.74 -3.50
N ASP A 89 6.12 15.85 -3.88
CA ASP A 89 5.80 16.50 -5.16
C ASP A 89 6.46 15.83 -6.36
N GLU A 90 7.67 15.32 -6.19
CA GLU A 90 8.39 14.68 -7.30
C GLU A 90 7.99 13.20 -7.43
N TYR A 91 8.26 12.64 -8.62
CA TYR A 91 7.99 11.23 -8.89
C TYR A 91 9.17 10.32 -8.61
N SER A 92 10.34 10.90 -8.30
CA SER A 92 11.55 10.13 -8.04
C SER A 92 11.55 9.55 -6.63
N HIS A 93 12.44 8.59 -6.39
CA HIS A 93 12.67 8.06 -5.05
C HIS A 93 13.71 8.92 -4.33
N SER A 94 13.32 10.16 -4.03
CA SER A 94 14.17 11.15 -3.36
C SER A 94 14.38 10.80 -1.88
N LYS A 95 15.24 11.56 -1.21
CA LYS A 95 15.40 11.40 0.23
C LYS A 95 14.11 11.65 0.97
N GLU A 96 13.32 12.62 0.51
CA GLU A 96 12.04 12.91 1.13
C GLU A 96 11.06 11.75 0.96
N PHE A 97 11.04 11.14 -0.23
CA PHE A 97 10.22 9.96 -0.46
C PHE A 97 10.58 8.84 0.53
N TRP A 98 11.87 8.52 0.66
CA TRP A 98 12.31 7.45 1.55
C TRP A 98 11.98 7.75 3.00
N LYS A 99 12.08 9.02 3.40
CA LYS A 99 11.70 9.45 4.74
C LYS A 99 10.22 9.21 4.98
N LYS A 100 9.37 9.63 4.05
CA LYS A 100 7.92 9.44 4.18
C LYS A 100 7.55 7.97 4.21
N PHE A 101 8.17 7.18 3.35
CA PHE A 101 7.93 5.74 3.32
C PHE A 101 8.31 5.10 4.65
N SER A 102 9.49 5.47 5.18
CA SER A 102 9.95 4.95 6.46
C SER A 102 8.98 5.32 7.60
N GLU A 103 8.51 6.56 7.61
CA GLU A 103 7.58 7.02 8.65
C GLU A 103 6.24 6.30 8.57
N LEU A 104 5.71 6.09 7.37
CA LEU A 104 4.48 5.34 7.19
C LEU A 104 4.63 3.90 7.70
N LYS A 105 5.76 3.26 7.38
CA LYS A 105 6.02 1.90 7.85
C LYS A 105 6.08 1.87 9.38
N THR A 106 6.74 2.83 9.98
CA THR A 106 6.84 2.91 11.45
C THR A 106 5.46 3.01 12.09
N ILE A 107 4.59 3.85 11.55
CA ILE A 107 3.22 3.97 12.04
C ILE A 107 2.51 2.61 11.94
N CYS A 108 2.62 1.96 10.79
CA CYS A 108 1.91 0.70 10.55
C CYS A 108 2.45 -0.45 11.40
N VAL A 109 3.75 -0.46 11.69
CA VAL A 109 4.33 -1.45 12.61
C VAL A 109 3.77 -1.23 14.01
N SER A 110 3.68 0.02 14.46
CA SER A 110 3.14 0.31 15.78
C SER A 110 1.66 -0.02 15.89
N LEU A 111 0.92 0.06 14.78
CA LEU A 111 -0.49 -0.32 14.74
C LEU A 111 -0.70 -1.83 14.63
N GLY A 112 0.36 -2.60 14.44
CA GLY A 112 0.26 -4.05 14.30
C GLY A 112 -0.25 -4.51 12.94
N ILE A 113 -0.22 -3.64 11.93
CA ILE A 113 -0.75 -3.98 10.61
C ILE A 113 0.35 -4.18 9.56
N TYR A 114 1.60 -4.02 9.93
CA TYR A 114 2.73 -4.24 9.03
C TYR A 114 3.89 -4.85 9.79
N GLN A 115 4.57 -5.81 9.17
CA GLN A 115 5.83 -6.38 9.66
C GLN A 115 6.92 -6.05 8.66
N GLU A 116 8.05 -5.56 9.16
CA GLU A 116 9.18 -5.27 8.29
C GLU A 116 9.64 -6.54 7.56
N ILE A 117 10.07 -6.36 6.33
CA ILE A 117 10.57 -7.43 5.48
C ILE A 117 12.08 -7.25 5.38
N PRO A 118 12.87 -7.90 6.29
CA PRO A 118 14.30 -7.63 6.37
C PRO A 118 15.11 -8.31 5.26
N GLN A 119 14.57 -9.35 4.65
CA GLN A 119 15.27 -10.10 3.62
C GLN A 119 14.60 -9.90 2.27
N ARG A 120 15.42 -9.98 1.22
CA ARG A 120 14.93 -9.90 -0.14
C ARG A 120 13.92 -11.00 -0.38
N THR A 121 12.66 -10.61 -0.61
CA THR A 121 11.53 -11.54 -0.74
C THR A 121 10.93 -11.43 -2.12
N GLU A 122 10.77 -12.56 -2.78
CA GLU A 122 10.18 -12.58 -4.11
C GLU A 122 8.70 -12.21 -4.05
N PHE A 123 8.29 -11.32 -4.95
CA PHE A 123 6.91 -10.87 -4.99
C PHE A 123 6.58 -10.41 -6.41
N CYS A 124 5.56 -11.05 -7.03
CA CYS A 124 5.07 -10.70 -8.36
C CYS A 124 6.20 -10.58 -9.39
N GLY A 125 7.14 -11.53 -9.37
CA GLY A 125 8.25 -11.56 -10.32
C GLY A 125 9.36 -10.58 -10.03
N LYS A 126 9.26 -9.84 -8.94
CA LYS A 126 10.30 -8.89 -8.50
C LYS A 126 10.59 -9.17 -7.03
N HIS A 127 11.19 -8.22 -6.33
CA HIS A 127 11.53 -8.40 -4.93
C HIS A 127 11.09 -7.21 -4.11
N VAL A 128 10.71 -7.47 -2.86
CA VAL A 128 10.43 -6.44 -1.87
C VAL A 128 11.35 -6.67 -0.68
N GLN A 129 11.76 -5.57 -0.05
CA GLN A 129 12.64 -5.63 1.12
C GLN A 129 12.65 -4.28 1.80
N ASP A 130 12.65 -4.29 3.12
CA ASP A 130 12.88 -3.10 3.93
C ASP A 130 14.35 -3.01 4.28
N LYS A 131 14.86 -1.80 4.32
CA LYS A 131 16.27 -1.56 4.64
C LYS A 131 16.41 -0.90 5.98
#